data_728e958cf916a72b06c272543899bbfd
#
_entry.id   728e958cf916a72b06c272543899bbfd
#
_cell.length_a   1.000
_cell.length_b   1.000
_cell.length_c   1.000
_cell.angle_alpha   90.00
_cell.angle_beta   90.00
_cell.angle_gamma   90.00
#
_symmetry.space_group_name_H-M   'P 1'
#
loop_
_entity.id
_entity.type
_entity.pdbx_description
1 polymer ?
#
loop_
_entity_poly.entity_id
_entity_poly.type
_entity_poly.pdbx_seq_one_letter_code
_entity_poly.pdbx_strand_id
1 'polypeptide(L)'
;GVKYFILDEADRMLDMGFYDDIMTIVRKLPKERQTIMFSATMPENIRRMAKAIMRDPKEVQIAVSRPPESIKQMHLFVDENKKVEAVLSLLNSYDPSLRKKIIIFGGKKQRVKDLARTLRTLHIDARAMHSDLEQNERDQVMLDFKNGKVGVLVATDVVSRGIDVTDVPLVINYDVPRAPEDYVHRIGRTARAENSGEA
;
A
#
# COMPACT_ATOMS: atom_id res chain seq x y z
N GLY A 1 17.65 -0.29 -28.51
CA GLY A 1 17.02 0.82 -27.81
C GLY A 1 15.76 0.36 -27.08
N VAL A 2 15.23 1.18 -26.19
CA VAL A 2 13.97 0.92 -25.44
C VAL A 2 12.81 0.91 -26.43
N LYS A 3 12.07 -0.18 -26.49
CA LYS A 3 10.88 -0.34 -27.35
C LYS A 3 9.58 -0.10 -26.58
N TYR A 4 9.56 -0.36 -25.28
CA TYR A 4 8.41 -0.22 -24.42
C TYR A 4 8.79 0.65 -23.22
N PHE A 5 7.95 1.61 -22.89
CA PHE A 5 8.02 2.40 -21.67
C PHE A 5 6.71 2.24 -20.92
N ILE A 6 6.78 1.70 -19.71
CA ILE A 6 5.61 1.43 -18.88
C ILE A 6 5.72 2.32 -17.66
N LEU A 7 4.68 3.11 -17.42
CA LEU A 7 4.51 3.92 -16.22
C LEU A 7 3.34 3.37 -15.42
N ASP A 8 3.64 2.79 -14.27
CA ASP A 8 2.64 2.23 -13.37
C ASP A 8 2.40 3.17 -12.18
N GLU A 9 1.18 3.17 -11.63
CA GLU A 9 0.75 4.06 -10.56
C GLU A 9 1.06 5.55 -10.86
N ALA A 10 0.74 6.02 -12.07
CA ALA A 10 1.13 7.35 -12.56
C ALA A 10 0.56 8.50 -11.73
N ASP A 11 -0.69 8.40 -11.26
CA ASP A 11 -1.31 9.37 -10.35
C ASP A 11 -0.47 9.54 -9.08
N ARG A 12 0.01 8.46 -8.59
CA ARG A 12 0.80 8.42 -7.40
C ARG A 12 2.19 9.02 -7.57
N MET A 13 2.85 8.74 -8.68
CA MET A 13 4.13 9.36 -8.99
C MET A 13 4.00 10.88 -9.07
N LEU A 14 2.88 11.39 -9.61
CA LEU A 14 2.61 12.82 -9.64
C LEU A 14 2.35 13.40 -8.25
N ASP A 15 1.59 12.71 -7.41
CA ASP A 15 1.33 13.13 -6.02
C ASP A 15 2.61 13.23 -5.19
N MET A 16 3.60 12.40 -5.51
CA MET A 16 4.94 12.45 -4.91
C MET A 16 5.86 13.50 -5.53
N GLY A 17 5.41 14.24 -6.55
CA GLY A 17 6.17 15.32 -7.19
C GLY A 17 7.15 14.86 -8.28
N PHE A 18 7.09 13.60 -8.75
CA PHE A 18 8.03 13.05 -9.74
C PHE A 18 7.76 13.45 -11.19
N TYR A 19 6.93 14.45 -11.43
CA TYR A 19 6.60 14.89 -12.79
C TYR A 19 7.86 15.23 -13.60
N ASP A 20 8.76 16.06 -13.05
CA ASP A 20 9.96 16.51 -13.75
C ASP A 20 10.97 15.39 -13.97
N ASP A 21 11.06 14.45 -13.04
CA ASP A 21 11.91 13.26 -13.16
C ASP A 21 11.41 12.36 -14.29
N ILE A 22 10.10 12.10 -14.34
CA ILE A 22 9.46 11.33 -15.41
C ILE A 22 9.72 11.99 -16.76
N MET A 23 9.51 13.31 -16.87
CA MET A 23 9.74 14.05 -18.12
C MET A 23 11.22 14.04 -18.53
N THR A 24 12.13 14.05 -17.56
CA THR A 24 13.57 13.96 -17.83
C THR A 24 13.94 12.59 -18.40
N ILE A 25 13.37 11.51 -17.87
CA ILE A 25 13.52 10.14 -18.40
C ILE A 25 12.94 10.06 -19.81
N VAL A 26 11.71 10.53 -20.00
CA VAL A 26 10.99 10.46 -21.28
C VAL A 26 11.75 11.17 -22.40
N ARG A 27 12.39 12.32 -22.13
CA ARG A 27 13.21 13.06 -23.10
C ARG A 27 14.44 12.30 -23.58
N LYS A 28 14.96 11.36 -22.77
CA LYS A 28 16.12 10.51 -23.09
C LYS A 28 15.74 9.23 -23.83
N LEU A 29 14.46 8.90 -23.87
CA LEU A 29 13.97 7.69 -24.53
C LEU A 29 13.82 7.88 -26.04
N PRO A 30 13.98 6.80 -26.83
CA PRO A 30 13.70 6.84 -28.28
C PRO A 30 12.29 7.34 -28.57
N LYS A 31 12.15 8.13 -29.64
CA LYS A 31 10.84 8.59 -30.11
C LYS A 31 9.94 7.44 -30.58
N GLU A 32 10.56 6.46 -31.24
CA GLU A 32 9.91 5.22 -31.69
C GLU A 32 9.84 4.24 -30.52
N ARG A 33 8.72 4.25 -29.80
CA ARG A 33 8.42 3.35 -28.69
C ARG A 33 6.93 3.24 -28.47
N GLN A 34 6.49 2.18 -27.84
CA GLN A 34 5.17 2.07 -27.24
C GLN A 34 5.23 2.57 -25.80
N THR A 35 4.35 3.51 -25.46
CA THR A 35 4.20 3.98 -24.07
C THR A 35 2.89 3.45 -23.51
N ILE A 36 2.95 2.83 -22.34
CA ILE A 36 1.80 2.30 -21.59
C ILE A 36 1.78 3.00 -20.24
N MET A 37 0.62 3.47 -19.82
CA MET A 37 0.44 4.12 -18.54
C MET A 37 -0.72 3.49 -17.80
N PHE A 38 -0.46 3.08 -16.55
CA PHE A 38 -1.48 2.62 -15.61
C PHE A 38 -1.66 3.67 -14.52
N SER A 39 -2.91 3.93 -14.17
CA SER A 39 -3.28 4.87 -13.11
C SER A 39 -4.61 4.48 -12.52
N ALA A 40 -4.74 4.53 -11.19
CA ALA A 40 -6.02 4.24 -10.53
C ALA A 40 -7.00 5.40 -10.71
N THR A 41 -6.50 6.63 -10.82
CA THR A 41 -7.28 7.84 -11.03
C THR A 41 -6.81 8.60 -12.27
N MET A 42 -7.69 9.38 -12.88
CA MET A 42 -7.39 10.16 -14.09
C MET A 42 -7.74 11.66 -13.92
N PRO A 43 -7.19 12.35 -12.92
CA PRO A 43 -7.34 13.79 -12.79
C PRO A 43 -6.67 14.53 -13.96
N GLU A 44 -6.92 15.83 -14.09
CA GLU A 44 -6.48 16.61 -15.24
C GLU A 44 -4.94 16.67 -15.41
N ASN A 45 -4.19 16.64 -14.30
CA ASN A 45 -2.72 16.58 -14.34
C ASN A 45 -2.22 15.28 -14.97
N ILE A 46 -2.85 14.13 -14.66
CA ILE A 46 -2.54 12.82 -15.29
C ILE A 46 -2.91 12.83 -16.77
N ARG A 47 -4.08 13.37 -17.13
CA ARG A 47 -4.49 13.51 -18.54
C ARG A 47 -3.50 14.37 -19.33
N ARG A 48 -3.02 15.48 -18.75
CA ARG A 48 -2.00 16.32 -19.37
C ARG A 48 -0.68 15.60 -19.55
N MET A 49 -0.24 14.84 -18.55
CA MET A 49 0.97 14.03 -18.67
C MET A 49 0.82 12.95 -19.75
N ALA A 50 -0.30 12.23 -19.78
CA ALA A 50 -0.56 11.23 -20.80
C ALA A 50 -0.46 11.83 -22.23
N LYS A 51 -1.09 12.98 -22.47
CA LYS A 51 -0.99 13.71 -23.74
C LYS A 51 0.45 14.12 -24.10
N ALA A 52 1.28 14.42 -23.09
CA ALA A 52 2.66 14.85 -23.31
C ALA A 52 3.60 13.70 -23.66
N ILE A 53 3.37 12.49 -23.12
CA ILE A 53 4.31 11.37 -23.23
C ILE A 53 3.85 10.25 -24.16
N MET A 54 2.55 10.20 -24.50
CA MET A 54 1.95 9.17 -25.34
C MET A 54 1.60 9.73 -26.72
N ARG A 55 1.54 8.86 -27.70
CA ARG A 55 1.18 9.18 -29.08
C ARG A 55 -0.11 8.43 -29.41
N ASP A 56 -1.19 9.16 -29.69
CA ASP A 56 -2.53 8.63 -30.00
C ASP A 56 -2.96 7.50 -29.01
N PRO A 57 -3.05 7.81 -27.69
CA PRO A 57 -3.32 6.79 -26.69
C PRO A 57 -4.75 6.27 -26.80
N LYS A 58 -4.91 4.96 -26.71
CA LYS A 58 -6.20 4.32 -26.45
C LYS A 58 -6.42 4.24 -24.95
N GLU A 59 -7.50 4.83 -24.46
CA GLU A 59 -7.91 4.76 -23.05
C GLU A 59 -8.83 3.56 -22.85
N VAL A 60 -8.46 2.71 -21.88
CA VAL A 60 -9.30 1.62 -21.39
C VAL A 60 -9.60 1.92 -19.94
N GLN A 61 -10.84 2.23 -19.63
CA GLN A 61 -11.30 2.48 -18.29
C GLN A 61 -11.99 1.23 -17.74
N ILE A 62 -11.39 0.64 -16.72
CA ILE A 62 -12.03 -0.39 -15.88
C ILE A 62 -12.75 0.35 -14.77
N ALA A 63 -14.01 0.02 -14.51
CA ALA A 63 -14.78 0.66 -13.45
C ALA A 63 -13.98 0.68 -12.14
N VAL A 64 -14.03 1.82 -11.43
CA VAL A 64 -13.36 2.00 -10.14
C VAL A 64 -13.65 0.78 -9.28
N SER A 65 -12.60 0.11 -8.87
CA SER A 65 -12.67 -1.13 -8.11
C SER A 65 -13.46 -0.87 -6.82
N ARG A 66 -14.66 -1.40 -6.76
CA ARG A 66 -15.27 -1.61 -5.45
C ARG A 66 -14.37 -2.57 -4.69
N PRO A 67 -14.25 -2.41 -3.36
CA PRO A 67 -13.60 -3.43 -2.56
C PRO A 67 -14.12 -4.81 -2.99
N PRO A 68 -13.27 -5.82 -3.15
CA PRO A 68 -13.74 -7.16 -3.47
C PRO A 68 -14.81 -7.59 -2.45
N GLU A 69 -15.93 -8.11 -2.92
CA GLU A 69 -17.02 -8.57 -2.05
C GLU A 69 -16.58 -9.67 -1.07
N SER A 70 -15.47 -10.33 -1.38
CA SER A 70 -14.85 -11.34 -0.53
C SER A 70 -14.16 -10.75 0.72
N ILE A 71 -14.01 -9.42 0.83
CA ILE A 71 -13.41 -8.79 2.02
C ILE A 71 -14.51 -8.41 3.00
N LYS A 72 -14.49 -9.05 4.16
CA LYS A 72 -15.34 -8.65 5.29
C LYS A 72 -14.78 -7.38 5.91
N GLN A 73 -15.48 -6.27 5.74
CA GLN A 73 -15.08 -4.97 6.25
C GLN A 73 -15.83 -4.67 7.56
N MET A 74 -15.07 -4.20 8.54
CA MET A 74 -15.58 -3.82 9.86
C MET A 74 -15.04 -2.44 10.24
N HIS A 75 -15.77 -1.69 11.06
CA HIS A 75 -15.29 -0.45 11.63
C HIS A 75 -15.61 -0.37 13.13
N LEU A 76 -14.73 0.29 13.86
CA LEU A 76 -14.84 0.54 15.29
C LEU A 76 -14.73 2.05 15.54
N PHE A 77 -15.67 2.61 16.28
CA PHE A 77 -15.55 3.96 16.81
C PHE A 77 -14.77 3.90 18.12
N VAL A 78 -13.55 4.43 18.09
CA VAL A 78 -12.61 4.34 19.21
C VAL A 78 -11.95 5.69 19.45
N ASP A 79 -11.89 6.12 20.71
CA ASP A 79 -11.14 7.29 21.10
C ASP A 79 -9.64 7.10 20.78
N GLU A 80 -8.96 8.19 20.44
CA GLU A 80 -7.55 8.16 20.04
C GLU A 80 -6.64 7.47 21.07
N ASN A 81 -6.87 7.73 22.35
CA ASN A 81 -6.11 7.16 23.47
C ASN A 81 -6.39 5.66 23.72
N LYS A 82 -7.44 5.11 23.12
CA LYS A 82 -7.84 3.70 23.26
C LYS A 82 -7.55 2.86 22.00
N LYS A 83 -7.03 3.46 20.95
CA LYS A 83 -6.75 2.74 19.71
C LYS A 83 -5.79 1.57 19.89
N VAL A 84 -4.76 1.72 20.72
CA VAL A 84 -3.80 0.64 21.01
C VAL A 84 -4.51 -0.53 21.71
N GLU A 85 -5.34 -0.25 22.69
CA GLU A 85 -6.13 -1.28 23.40
C GLU A 85 -7.07 -2.02 22.44
N ALA A 86 -7.71 -1.29 21.53
CA ALA A 86 -8.59 -1.86 20.52
C ALA A 86 -7.81 -2.79 19.56
N VAL A 87 -6.62 -2.37 19.10
CA VAL A 87 -5.75 -3.23 18.28
C VAL A 87 -5.36 -4.49 19.04
N LEU A 88 -4.97 -4.37 20.32
CA LEU A 88 -4.60 -5.52 21.14
C LEU A 88 -5.77 -6.48 21.35
N SER A 89 -6.95 -5.95 21.65
CA SER A 89 -8.18 -6.75 21.79
C SER A 89 -8.49 -7.51 20.50
N LEU A 90 -8.39 -6.82 19.36
CA LEU A 90 -8.60 -7.43 18.06
C LEU A 90 -7.57 -8.52 17.78
N LEU A 91 -6.27 -8.23 17.97
CA LEU A 91 -5.22 -9.24 17.77
C LEU A 91 -5.38 -10.44 18.71
N ASN A 92 -5.87 -10.24 19.93
CA ASN A 92 -6.10 -11.31 20.89
C ASN A 92 -7.37 -12.15 20.61
N SER A 93 -8.31 -11.61 19.83
CA SER A 93 -9.48 -12.38 19.40
C SER A 93 -9.19 -13.37 18.28
N TYR A 94 -8.05 -13.21 17.58
CA TYR A 94 -7.63 -14.15 16.55
C TYR A 94 -6.83 -15.29 17.12
N ASP A 95 -6.99 -16.49 16.52
CA ASP A 95 -6.14 -17.64 16.81
C ASP A 95 -4.66 -17.26 16.64
N PRO A 96 -3.77 -17.67 17.56
CA PRO A 96 -2.34 -17.38 17.45
C PRO A 96 -1.71 -17.82 16.12
N SER A 97 -2.22 -18.87 15.48
CA SER A 97 -1.77 -19.29 14.17
C SER A 97 -2.14 -18.32 13.05
N LEU A 98 -3.25 -17.59 13.20
CA LEU A 98 -3.73 -16.57 12.26
C LEU A 98 -3.15 -15.19 12.52
N ARG A 99 -2.48 -14.97 13.67
CA ARG A 99 -1.75 -13.70 13.97
C ARG A 99 -0.47 -13.52 13.14
N LYS A 100 -0.22 -14.44 12.22
CA LYS A 100 0.89 -14.33 11.27
C LYS A 100 0.43 -13.57 10.03
N LYS A 101 1.29 -12.64 9.57
CA LYS A 101 1.06 -11.84 8.35
C LYS A 101 -0.11 -10.84 8.46
N ILE A 102 -0.20 -10.10 9.56
CA ILE A 102 -1.14 -8.99 9.72
C ILE A 102 -0.48 -7.69 9.30
N ILE A 103 -1.21 -6.83 8.57
CA ILE A 103 -0.73 -5.48 8.22
C ILE A 103 -1.57 -4.44 8.96
N ILE A 104 -0.88 -3.50 9.62
CA ILE A 104 -1.51 -2.34 10.28
C ILE A 104 -1.04 -1.06 9.59
N PHE A 105 -1.96 -0.29 9.05
CA PHE A 105 -1.65 0.98 8.38
C PHE A 105 -1.81 2.16 9.31
N GLY A 106 -0.74 2.94 9.49
CA GLY A 106 -0.71 4.21 10.20
C GLY A 106 -0.44 5.40 9.29
N GLY A 107 -1.07 6.54 9.59
CA GLY A 107 -1.00 7.74 8.75
C GLY A 107 0.33 8.51 8.86
N LYS A 108 1.10 8.32 9.95
CA LYS A 108 2.36 9.04 10.20
C LYS A 108 3.45 8.09 10.64
N LYS A 109 4.69 8.33 10.16
CA LYS A 109 5.85 7.51 10.50
C LYS A 109 6.09 7.36 12.02
N GLN A 110 5.88 8.44 12.79
CA GLN A 110 6.06 8.38 14.24
C GLN A 110 5.04 7.44 14.89
N ARG A 111 3.77 7.49 14.49
CA ARG A 111 2.75 6.57 14.98
C ARG A 111 3.07 5.11 14.67
N VAL A 112 3.56 4.86 13.45
CA VAL A 112 3.98 3.52 13.02
C VAL A 112 5.12 3.00 13.91
N LYS A 113 6.12 3.84 14.19
CA LYS A 113 7.23 3.50 15.09
C LYS A 113 6.75 3.20 16.51
N ASP A 114 5.90 4.09 17.06
CA ASP A 114 5.42 3.98 18.44
C ASP A 114 4.50 2.76 18.60
N LEU A 115 3.59 2.53 17.66
CA LEU A 115 2.72 1.36 17.69
C LEU A 115 3.53 0.06 17.62
N ALA A 116 4.46 -0.06 16.68
CA ALA A 116 5.30 -1.24 16.55
C ALA A 116 6.14 -1.49 17.82
N ARG A 117 6.64 -0.41 18.46
CA ARG A 117 7.36 -0.51 19.73
C ARG A 117 6.45 -1.02 20.85
N THR A 118 5.25 -0.43 20.98
CA THR A 118 4.27 -0.84 21.99
C THR A 118 3.86 -2.29 21.81
N LEU A 119 3.58 -2.73 20.57
CA LEU A 119 3.24 -4.13 20.31
C LEU A 119 4.36 -5.09 20.74
N ARG A 120 5.62 -4.74 20.50
CA ARG A 120 6.78 -5.54 20.91
C ARG A 120 6.94 -5.62 22.45
N THR A 121 6.70 -4.54 23.18
CA THR A 121 6.71 -4.58 24.65
C THR A 121 5.63 -5.49 25.21
N LEU A 122 4.60 -5.76 24.43
CA LEU A 122 3.50 -6.67 24.76
C LEU A 122 3.68 -8.07 24.14
N HIS A 123 4.92 -8.42 23.79
CA HIS A 123 5.30 -9.72 23.21
C HIS A 123 4.63 -10.07 21.88
N ILE A 124 4.17 -9.06 21.14
CA ILE A 124 3.71 -9.24 19.76
C ILE A 124 4.87 -8.93 18.82
N ASP A 125 5.23 -9.90 17.96
CA ASP A 125 6.32 -9.72 17.01
C ASP A 125 5.90 -8.78 15.88
N ALA A 126 6.16 -7.47 16.08
CA ALA A 126 5.80 -6.39 15.20
C ALA A 126 7.04 -5.65 14.69
N ARG A 127 7.03 -5.28 13.41
CA ARG A 127 8.04 -4.43 12.78
C ARG A 127 7.42 -3.21 12.13
N ALA A 128 8.11 -2.08 12.27
CA ALA A 128 7.73 -0.82 11.63
C ALA A 128 8.31 -0.75 10.22
N MET A 129 7.52 -0.24 9.26
CA MET A 129 7.93 0.02 7.90
C MET A 129 7.59 1.48 7.55
N HIS A 130 8.60 2.32 7.38
CA HIS A 130 8.46 3.77 7.16
C HIS A 130 9.61 4.34 6.33
N SER A 131 9.47 5.59 5.91
CA SER A 131 10.43 6.27 5.01
C SER A 131 11.82 6.47 5.56
N ASP A 132 12.01 6.42 6.89
CA ASP A 132 13.34 6.60 7.49
C ASP A 132 14.20 5.32 7.43
N LEU A 133 13.64 4.18 7.04
CA LEU A 133 14.41 2.96 6.80
C LEU A 133 15.13 3.07 5.46
N GLU A 134 16.37 2.61 5.42
CA GLU A 134 17.11 2.42 4.18
C GLU A 134 16.52 1.25 3.35
N GLN A 135 16.85 1.18 2.07
CA GLN A 135 16.27 0.18 1.18
C GLN A 135 16.57 -1.26 1.64
N ASN A 136 17.82 -1.52 2.05
CA ASN A 136 18.23 -2.81 2.59
C ASN A 136 17.45 -3.22 3.85
N GLU A 137 17.18 -2.26 4.74
CA GLU A 137 16.37 -2.50 5.95
C GLU A 137 14.93 -2.84 5.59
N ARG A 138 14.34 -2.12 4.61
CA ARG A 138 12.99 -2.41 4.12
C ARG A 138 12.90 -3.80 3.53
N ASP A 139 13.89 -4.16 2.70
CA ASP A 139 13.94 -5.47 2.05
C ASP A 139 14.06 -6.58 3.10
N GLN A 140 14.86 -6.37 4.15
CA GLN A 140 14.98 -7.33 5.24
C GLN A 140 13.68 -7.47 6.04
N VAL A 141 13.02 -6.36 6.40
CA VAL A 141 11.71 -6.40 7.11
C VAL A 141 10.67 -7.14 6.27
N MET A 142 10.65 -6.88 4.94
CA MET A 142 9.74 -7.55 4.04
C MET A 142 10.02 -9.05 3.92
N LEU A 143 11.29 -9.42 3.83
CA LEU A 143 11.69 -10.83 3.77
C LEU A 143 11.28 -11.56 5.06
N ASP A 144 11.53 -10.95 6.21
CA ASP A 144 11.16 -11.53 7.51
C ASP A 144 9.63 -11.66 7.67
N PHE A 145 8.88 -10.68 7.17
CA PHE A 145 7.41 -10.73 7.16
C PHE A 145 6.88 -11.81 6.20
N LYS A 146 7.40 -11.90 4.98
CA LYS A 146 7.03 -12.95 4.00
C LYS A 146 7.31 -14.35 4.55
N ASN A 147 8.42 -14.51 5.24
CA ASN A 147 8.84 -15.79 5.81
C ASN A 147 8.15 -16.11 7.16
N GLY A 148 7.28 -15.23 7.66
CA GLY A 148 6.55 -15.43 8.91
C GLY A 148 7.40 -15.32 10.18
N LYS A 149 8.62 -14.76 10.08
CA LYS A 149 9.45 -14.40 11.23
C LYS A 149 8.91 -13.16 11.94
N VAL A 150 8.22 -12.30 11.21
CA VAL A 150 7.50 -11.14 11.72
C VAL A 150 6.02 -11.38 11.52
N GLY A 151 5.25 -11.33 12.60
CA GLY A 151 3.81 -11.59 12.56
C GLY A 151 3.00 -10.36 12.14
N VAL A 152 3.42 -9.18 12.59
CA VAL A 152 2.69 -7.92 12.37
C VAL A 152 3.57 -6.88 11.71
N LEU A 153 3.18 -6.42 10.54
CA LEU A 153 3.82 -5.32 9.85
C LEU A 153 3.04 -4.03 10.11
N VAL A 154 3.66 -3.03 10.74
CA VAL A 154 3.06 -1.71 10.93
C VAL A 154 3.68 -0.75 9.91
N ALA A 155 2.89 -0.23 8.97
CA ALA A 155 3.43 0.49 7.81
C ALA A 155 2.72 1.81 7.53
N THR A 156 3.44 2.75 6.90
CA THR A 156 2.85 3.93 6.26
C THR A 156 2.49 3.63 4.80
N ASP A 157 1.54 4.36 4.21
CA ASP A 157 1.15 4.18 2.81
C ASP A 157 2.32 4.30 1.82
N VAL A 158 3.21 5.27 2.05
CA VAL A 158 4.34 5.57 1.14
C VAL A 158 5.23 4.34 0.94
N VAL A 159 5.42 3.55 1.97
CA VAL A 159 6.35 2.41 1.96
C VAL A 159 5.64 1.09 1.70
N SER A 160 4.36 1.01 2.06
CA SER A 160 3.54 -0.18 1.81
C SER A 160 3.14 -0.36 0.35
N ARG A 161 3.29 0.67 -0.44
CA ARG A 161 3.14 0.65 -1.89
C ARG A 161 4.36 -0.01 -2.51
N GLY A 162 4.17 -0.96 -3.40
CA GLY A 162 5.25 -1.84 -3.87
C GLY A 162 5.52 -3.03 -2.93
N ILE A 163 4.82 -3.11 -1.79
CA ILE A 163 4.79 -4.34 -1.01
C ILE A 163 4.07 -5.40 -1.83
N ASP A 164 4.84 -6.30 -2.42
CA ASP A 164 4.33 -7.53 -3.02
C ASP A 164 4.01 -8.53 -1.91
N VAL A 165 3.04 -8.18 -1.07
CA VAL A 165 2.43 -9.08 -0.07
C VAL A 165 0.94 -9.06 -0.30
N THR A 166 0.44 -10.23 -0.56
CA THR A 166 -0.97 -10.54 -0.74
C THR A 166 -1.33 -11.70 0.18
N ASP A 167 -2.62 -11.98 0.30
CA ASP A 167 -3.12 -13.08 1.12
C ASP A 167 -2.82 -12.91 2.62
N VAL A 168 -2.84 -11.67 3.10
CA VAL A 168 -2.84 -11.42 4.53
C VAL A 168 -4.25 -11.64 5.08
N PRO A 169 -4.43 -12.37 6.18
CA PRO A 169 -5.76 -12.65 6.73
C PRO A 169 -6.46 -11.39 7.27
N LEU A 170 -5.68 -10.41 7.75
CA LEU A 170 -6.22 -9.21 8.38
C LEU A 170 -5.43 -7.96 7.99
N VAL A 171 -6.14 -6.92 7.57
CA VAL A 171 -5.63 -5.56 7.40
C VAL A 171 -6.31 -4.65 8.41
N ILE A 172 -5.53 -3.91 9.19
CA ILE A 172 -6.05 -2.93 10.15
C ILE A 172 -5.71 -1.51 9.67
N ASN A 173 -6.71 -0.69 9.43
CA ASN A 173 -6.54 0.74 9.21
C ASN A 173 -6.54 1.46 10.57
N TYR A 174 -5.39 1.54 11.23
CA TYR A 174 -5.21 2.24 12.51
C TYR A 174 -5.52 3.74 12.38
N ASP A 175 -5.13 4.31 11.25
CA ASP A 175 -5.57 5.62 10.81
C ASP A 175 -6.31 5.46 9.46
N VAL A 176 -7.54 5.97 9.39
CA VAL A 176 -8.32 5.96 8.15
C VAL A 176 -7.60 6.81 7.11
N PRO A 177 -7.38 6.31 5.89
CA PRO A 177 -6.75 7.09 4.84
C PRO A 177 -7.65 8.25 4.40
N ARG A 178 -7.03 9.32 3.88
CA ARG A 178 -7.77 10.49 3.40
C ARG A 178 -8.47 10.25 2.07
N ALA A 179 -7.86 9.45 1.21
CA ALA A 179 -8.37 9.12 -0.11
C ALA A 179 -9.04 7.73 -0.12
N PRO A 180 -10.23 7.60 -0.68
CA PRO A 180 -10.91 6.31 -0.79
C PRO A 180 -10.09 5.25 -1.54
N GLU A 181 -9.31 5.68 -2.53
CA GLU A 181 -8.44 4.82 -3.32
C GLU A 181 -7.35 4.18 -2.46
N ASP A 182 -6.78 4.95 -1.52
CA ASP A 182 -5.80 4.41 -0.56
C ASP A 182 -6.43 3.33 0.32
N TYR A 183 -7.69 3.51 0.72
CA TYR A 183 -8.42 2.49 1.47
C TYR A 183 -8.53 1.18 0.67
N VAL A 184 -8.97 1.28 -0.58
CA VAL A 184 -9.10 0.10 -1.46
C VAL A 184 -7.74 -0.58 -1.67
N HIS A 185 -6.68 0.19 -1.89
CA HIS A 185 -5.32 -0.34 -2.04
C HIS A 185 -4.81 -1.04 -0.78
N ARG A 186 -5.13 -0.51 0.42
CA ARG A 186 -4.75 -1.13 1.69
C ARG A 186 -5.48 -2.45 1.89
N ILE A 187 -6.80 -2.46 1.78
CA ILE A 187 -7.59 -3.68 1.98
C ILE A 187 -7.36 -4.71 0.88
N GLY A 188 -6.97 -4.28 -0.32
CA GLY A 188 -6.56 -5.16 -1.40
C GLY A 188 -5.29 -5.99 -1.13
N ARG A 189 -4.68 -5.87 0.06
CA ARG A 189 -3.62 -6.76 0.56
C ARG A 189 -4.20 -8.04 1.17
N THR A 190 -5.46 -8.01 1.58
CA THR A 190 -6.21 -9.20 1.97
C THR A 190 -7.09 -9.68 0.82
N ALA A 191 -7.53 -10.91 0.84
CA ALA A 191 -8.41 -11.55 -0.14
C ALA A 191 -7.95 -11.41 -1.61
N ARG A 192 -7.17 -12.36 -2.09
CA ARG A 192 -7.00 -12.60 -3.52
C ARG A 192 -7.52 -13.99 -3.91
N ALA A 193 -8.09 -14.05 -5.11
CA ALA A 193 -8.57 -15.23 -5.83
C ALA A 193 -9.71 -15.99 -5.13
N GLU A 194 -9.46 -16.76 -4.09
CA GLU A 194 -10.46 -17.65 -3.47
C GLU A 194 -10.54 -17.53 -1.94
N ASN A 195 -9.68 -16.68 -1.33
CA ASN A 195 -9.62 -16.52 0.11
C ASN A 195 -10.42 -15.32 0.58
N SER A 196 -11.24 -15.50 1.61
CA SER A 196 -11.89 -14.40 2.33
C SER A 196 -10.87 -13.68 3.22
N GLY A 197 -10.91 -12.34 3.26
CA GLY A 197 -10.08 -11.55 4.13
C GLY A 197 -10.87 -10.60 5.00
N GLU A 198 -10.25 -10.04 6.04
CA GLU A 198 -10.87 -9.07 6.94
C GLU A 198 -10.11 -7.74 6.92
N ALA A 199 -10.87 -6.64 6.99
CA ALA A 199 -10.32 -5.29 7.02
C ALA A 199 -11.15 -4.37 7.94
#